data_438b518644f5bd7fb845a2c4c7c862a9
#
_entry.id   438b518644f5bd7fb845a2c4c7c862a9
#
_cell.length_a   1.000
_cell.length_b   1.000
_cell.length_c   1.000
_cell.angle_alpha   90.00
_cell.angle_beta   90.00
_cell.angle_gamma   90.00
#
_symmetry.space_group_name_H-M   'P 1'
#
loop_
_entity.id
_entity.type
_entity.pdbx_description
1 polymer ?
#
loop_
_entity_poly.entity_id
_entity_poly.type
_entity_poly.pdbx_seq_one_letter_code
_entity_poly.pdbx_strand_id
1 'polypeptide(L)'
;LYPGKGYIFQASLDCTLSIKIEKNEFGKLPKVDVDTKLDIHTSTNEQNASWNFVGNPYPCFYDIYHMDFAAPITVWSISNRTYSAYSAADDEFVLMPLQAFFVQKPELVDAITFQPAGRQINKTIDHSALAMRRAARSKQVQRKLVDVALTCADRTDRTRVVVNANASDDFCADNDAVKMMAYEGTPQIYTIAGADQLAVNEGAHCDGSVALGMYLPADDAYTIAVDRDELGVKLLDYGVEVEMPYTFSAAEGYMDDRFTLTFEAPTTGINIVATDADADNAIYTIDGRRVNSTAKKGIYIQNHKKIVK
;
A
#
# COMPACT_ATOMS: atom_id res chain seq x y z
N LEU A 1 15.21 11.66 25.19
CA LEU A 1 14.70 11.02 23.98
C LEU A 1 14.63 9.51 24.22
N TYR A 2 13.60 8.85 23.75
CA TYR A 2 13.43 7.41 23.84
C TYR A 2 13.75 6.78 22.48
N PRO A 3 14.51 5.68 22.40
CA PRO A 3 14.75 4.97 21.15
C PRO A 3 13.43 4.58 20.47
N GLY A 4 13.36 4.74 19.15
CA GLY A 4 12.19 4.43 18.36
C GLY A 4 11.05 5.46 18.39
N LYS A 5 11.05 6.43 19.30
CA LYS A 5 10.08 7.54 19.26
C LYS A 5 10.55 8.64 18.32
N GLY A 6 9.63 9.16 17.50
CA GLY A 6 9.87 10.31 16.64
C GLY A 6 9.76 11.64 17.43
N TYR A 7 10.56 12.61 17.05
CA TYR A 7 10.58 13.94 17.65
C TYR A 7 10.70 14.99 16.55
N ILE A 8 9.93 16.07 16.68
CA ILE A 8 10.09 17.26 15.85
C ILE A 8 10.96 18.24 16.65
N PHE A 9 12.05 18.67 16.05
CA PHE A 9 12.96 19.64 16.61
C PHE A 9 12.93 20.93 15.80
N GLN A 10 12.76 22.05 16.48
CA GLN A 10 12.82 23.38 15.89
C GLN A 10 13.72 24.27 16.73
N ALA A 11 14.63 24.99 16.09
CA ALA A 11 15.47 25.99 16.71
C ALA A 11 15.26 27.36 16.06
N SER A 12 15.29 28.42 16.86
CA SER A 12 15.18 29.80 16.38
C SER A 12 16.50 30.39 15.89
N LEU A 13 17.62 29.73 16.20
CA LEU A 13 18.97 30.09 15.79
C LEU A 13 19.74 28.82 15.42
N ASP A 14 20.84 28.99 14.70
CA ASP A 14 21.76 27.91 14.40
C ASP A 14 22.24 27.24 15.69
N CYS A 15 22.05 25.94 15.78
CA CYS A 15 22.43 25.16 16.94
C CYS A 15 22.96 23.79 16.56
N THR A 16 23.68 23.16 17.47
CA THR A 16 24.12 21.78 17.35
C THR A 16 23.29 20.89 18.26
N LEU A 17 22.55 19.93 17.69
CA LEU A 17 21.85 18.92 18.45
C LEU A 17 22.80 17.75 18.73
N SER A 18 23.12 17.53 20.01
CA SER A 18 23.95 16.40 20.45
C SER A 18 23.08 15.31 21.03
N ILE A 19 23.07 14.13 20.41
CA ILE A 19 22.32 12.96 20.87
C ILE A 19 23.30 11.96 21.46
N LYS A 20 23.13 11.66 22.76
CA LYS A 20 23.95 10.64 23.43
C LYS A 20 23.42 9.26 23.08
N ILE A 21 24.29 8.39 22.55
CA ILE A 21 23.97 7.05 22.17
C ILE A 21 24.68 6.09 23.12
N GLU A 22 23.92 5.13 23.67
CA GLU A 22 24.49 4.09 24.50
C GLU A 22 25.29 3.10 23.64
N LYS A 23 26.47 2.77 24.12
CA LYS A 23 27.38 1.78 23.53
C LYS A 23 27.68 0.72 24.56
N ASN A 24 27.93 -0.51 24.10
CA ASN A 24 28.43 -1.56 24.98
C ASN A 24 29.87 -1.27 25.43
N GLU A 25 30.41 -2.11 26.30
CA GLU A 25 31.79 -2.03 26.82
C GLU A 25 32.88 -1.99 25.74
N PHE A 26 32.60 -2.52 24.53
CA PHE A 26 33.51 -2.49 23.38
C PHE A 26 33.27 -1.26 22.46
N GLY A 27 32.49 -0.28 22.90
CA GLY A 27 32.16 0.91 22.10
C GLY A 27 31.26 0.67 20.89
N LYS A 28 30.63 -0.50 20.81
CA LYS A 28 29.73 -0.90 19.71
C LYS A 28 28.28 -0.71 20.11
N LEU A 29 27.44 -0.44 19.13
CA LEU A 29 25.99 -0.43 19.34
C LEU A 29 25.50 -1.82 19.76
N PRO A 30 24.55 -1.90 20.70
CA PRO A 30 23.94 -3.18 21.09
C PRO A 30 23.37 -3.93 19.88
N LYS A 31 23.50 -5.26 19.90
CA LYS A 31 22.90 -6.17 18.91
C LYS A 31 21.61 -6.76 19.46
N VAL A 32 20.71 -5.90 19.89
CA VAL A 32 19.38 -6.28 20.41
C VAL A 32 18.31 -5.56 19.61
N ASP A 33 17.14 -6.17 19.55
CA ASP A 33 15.97 -5.57 18.94
C ASP A 33 15.57 -4.31 19.73
N VAL A 34 14.97 -3.34 19.04
CA VAL A 34 14.40 -2.15 19.66
C VAL A 34 12.90 -2.14 19.37
N ASP A 35 12.11 -2.34 20.41
CA ASP A 35 10.66 -2.32 20.34
C ASP A 35 10.14 -0.90 20.58
N THR A 36 9.27 -0.44 19.70
CA THR A 36 8.57 0.82 19.82
C THR A 36 7.08 0.56 19.89
N LYS A 37 6.50 0.76 21.08
CA LYS A 37 5.06 0.60 21.28
C LYS A 37 4.29 1.61 20.46
N LEU A 38 3.23 1.15 19.82
CA LEU A 38 2.23 1.96 19.12
C LEU A 38 1.04 2.20 20.05
N ASP A 39 0.63 3.45 20.14
CA ASP A 39 -0.46 3.87 21.00
C ASP A 39 -1.73 4.08 20.15
N ILE A 40 -2.89 3.81 20.75
CA ILE A 40 -4.19 4.14 20.18
C ILE A 40 -4.48 5.61 20.52
N HIS A 41 -4.79 6.38 19.49
CA HIS A 41 -5.19 7.78 19.64
C HIS A 41 -6.58 7.97 19.03
N THR A 42 -7.46 8.59 19.78
CA THR A 42 -8.80 8.94 19.30
C THR A 42 -8.74 10.20 18.44
N SER A 43 -9.54 10.25 17.39
CA SER A 43 -9.76 11.43 16.56
C SER A 43 -11.25 11.58 16.29
N THR A 44 -11.71 12.80 16.04
CA THR A 44 -13.09 13.06 15.59
C THR A 44 -13.34 12.57 14.17
N ASN A 45 -12.26 12.39 13.40
CA ASN A 45 -12.25 11.69 12.12
C ASN A 45 -11.52 10.36 12.30
N GLU A 46 -12.23 9.25 12.11
CA GLU A 46 -11.70 7.89 12.31
C GLU A 46 -10.45 7.63 11.46
N GLN A 47 -10.40 8.14 10.23
CA GLN A 47 -9.23 8.04 9.34
C GLN A 47 -7.97 8.66 9.94
N ASN A 48 -8.11 9.65 10.81
CA ASN A 48 -7.01 10.31 11.49
C ASN A 48 -6.73 9.74 12.89
N ALA A 49 -7.36 8.62 13.23
CA ALA A 49 -7.11 7.96 14.50
C ALA A 49 -5.79 7.16 14.49
N SER A 50 -5.24 6.95 15.65
CA SER A 50 -4.13 6.03 15.91
C SER A 50 -2.82 6.32 15.16
N TRP A 51 -2.59 7.57 14.75
CA TRP A 51 -1.30 8.00 14.22
C TRP A 51 -0.22 7.99 15.29
N ASN A 52 0.93 7.42 14.97
CA ASN A 52 2.12 7.38 15.80
C ASN A 52 3.30 7.99 15.04
N PHE A 53 4.16 8.73 15.75
CA PHE A 53 5.38 9.27 15.19
C PHE A 53 6.56 8.46 15.72
N VAL A 54 7.19 7.71 14.84
CA VAL A 54 8.23 6.71 15.11
C VAL A 54 9.54 7.16 14.49
N GLY A 55 10.68 6.82 15.09
CA GLY A 55 11.99 7.19 14.59
C GLY A 55 12.92 5.99 14.46
N ASN A 56 13.76 5.98 13.43
CA ASN A 56 14.87 5.05 13.34
C ASN A 56 15.73 5.16 14.62
N PRO A 57 15.80 4.11 15.46
CA PRO A 57 16.50 4.18 16.75
C PRO A 57 18.03 4.18 16.62
N TYR A 58 18.54 4.05 15.40
CA TYR A 58 19.95 3.90 15.14
C TYR A 58 20.57 5.12 14.48
N PRO A 59 21.82 5.48 14.81
CA PRO A 59 22.57 6.57 14.17
C PRO A 59 23.21 6.11 12.84
N CYS A 60 22.56 5.23 12.13
CA CYS A 60 22.97 4.69 10.83
C CYS A 60 21.74 4.51 9.94
N PHE A 61 21.98 4.24 8.68
CA PHE A 61 20.90 3.87 7.76
C PHE A 61 20.22 2.59 8.22
N TYR A 62 18.93 2.47 7.92
CA TYR A 62 18.12 1.33 8.31
C TYR A 62 17.20 0.86 7.18
N ASP A 63 17.37 -0.38 6.75
CA ASP A 63 16.49 -1.03 5.76
C ASP A 63 15.18 -1.42 6.42
N ILE A 64 14.07 -0.81 5.99
CA ILE A 64 12.72 -1.04 6.56
C ILE A 64 12.27 -2.48 6.48
N TYR A 65 12.83 -3.26 5.57
CA TYR A 65 12.54 -4.70 5.48
C TYR A 65 12.80 -5.46 6.79
N HIS A 66 13.75 -5.02 7.58
CA HIS A 66 14.09 -5.62 8.87
C HIS A 66 13.29 -5.04 10.05
N MET A 67 12.33 -4.15 9.79
CA MET A 67 11.27 -3.88 10.75
C MET A 67 10.30 -5.06 10.74
N ASP A 68 9.94 -5.56 11.92
CA ASP A 68 8.80 -6.48 12.04
C ASP A 68 7.50 -5.65 12.01
N PHE A 69 7.21 -5.10 10.84
CA PHE A 69 6.04 -4.26 10.60
C PHE A 69 5.72 -4.25 9.11
N ALA A 70 4.54 -4.72 8.73
CA ALA A 70 4.15 -4.90 7.33
C ALA A 70 3.27 -3.75 6.80
N ALA A 71 2.57 -3.04 7.67
CA ALA A 71 1.70 -1.93 7.26
C ALA A 71 2.52 -0.76 6.68
N PRO A 72 1.91 0.12 5.88
CA PRO A 72 2.60 1.25 5.30
C PRO A 72 3.10 2.24 6.35
N ILE A 73 4.28 2.83 6.09
CA ILE A 73 4.84 3.96 6.82
C ILE A 73 4.83 5.20 5.93
N THR A 74 4.63 6.36 6.52
CA THR A 74 4.59 7.64 5.79
C THR A 74 5.79 8.50 6.17
N VAL A 75 6.59 8.87 5.18
CA VAL A 75 7.85 9.60 5.35
C VAL A 75 7.79 10.96 4.65
N TRP A 76 8.30 11.99 5.29
CA TRP A 76 8.48 13.28 4.65
C TRP A 76 9.62 13.25 3.63
N SER A 77 9.33 13.58 2.38
CA SER A 77 10.31 13.75 1.29
C SER A 77 10.77 15.20 1.19
N ILE A 78 12.02 15.46 1.55
CA ILE A 78 12.60 16.81 1.48
C ILE A 78 12.69 17.31 0.03
N SER A 79 13.01 16.42 -0.92
CA SER A 79 13.16 16.77 -2.33
C SER A 79 11.84 17.16 -2.98
N ASN A 80 10.79 16.39 -2.72
CA ASN A 80 9.46 16.62 -3.30
C ASN A 80 8.57 17.51 -2.42
N ARG A 81 8.97 17.78 -1.17
CA ARG A 81 8.16 18.51 -0.17
C ARG A 81 6.75 17.93 -0.02
N THR A 82 6.67 16.63 0.06
CA THR A 82 5.43 15.88 0.23
C THR A 82 5.65 14.66 1.12
N TYR A 83 4.58 14.05 1.58
CA TYR A 83 4.61 12.79 2.31
C TYR A 83 4.48 11.64 1.31
N SER A 84 5.37 10.66 1.43
CA SER A 84 5.37 9.45 0.61
C SER A 84 5.16 8.22 1.49
N ALA A 85 4.27 7.34 1.11
CA ALA A 85 4.01 6.08 1.79
C ALA A 85 4.89 4.97 1.22
N TYR A 86 5.44 4.13 2.11
CA TYR A 86 6.26 2.96 1.80
C TYR A 86 5.82 1.77 2.63
N SER A 87 5.85 0.59 2.06
CA SER A 87 5.61 -0.67 2.77
C SER A 87 6.86 -1.53 2.76
N ALA A 88 7.27 -2.05 3.91
CA ALA A 88 8.37 -3.02 4.01
C ALA A 88 8.12 -4.28 3.16
N ALA A 89 6.88 -4.48 2.79
CA ALA A 89 6.42 -5.57 1.96
C ALA A 89 6.73 -5.41 0.47
N ASP A 90 6.62 -4.18 -0.03
CA ASP A 90 6.59 -3.86 -1.46
C ASP A 90 7.72 -2.95 -1.89
N ASP A 91 8.35 -2.24 -0.93
CA ASP A 91 9.31 -1.18 -1.22
C ASP A 91 10.72 -1.50 -0.72
N GLU A 92 11.67 -1.03 -1.50
CA GLU A 92 13.09 -0.94 -1.16
C GLU A 92 13.33 0.46 -0.59
N PHE A 93 13.08 0.65 0.70
CA PHE A 93 13.28 1.93 1.33
C PHE A 93 14.25 1.83 2.50
N VAL A 94 15.19 2.79 2.56
CA VAL A 94 16.20 2.88 3.61
C VAL A 94 16.02 4.20 4.35
N LEU A 95 15.65 4.11 5.62
CA LEU A 95 15.60 5.26 6.52
C LEU A 95 16.99 5.86 6.71
N MET A 96 17.09 7.17 6.68
CA MET A 96 18.31 7.89 7.08
C MET A 96 18.59 7.71 8.58
N PRO A 97 19.84 7.96 9.03
CA PRO A 97 20.17 7.98 10.44
C PRO A 97 19.18 8.87 11.21
N LEU A 98 18.53 8.32 12.24
CA LEU A 98 17.57 9.02 13.11
C LEU A 98 16.34 9.60 12.38
N GLN A 99 16.08 9.22 11.14
CA GLN A 99 14.89 9.67 10.41
C GLN A 99 13.61 9.19 11.09
N ALA A 100 12.66 10.10 11.24
CA ALA A 100 11.33 9.79 11.77
C ALA A 100 10.30 9.62 10.64
N PHE A 101 9.23 8.90 10.93
CA PHE A 101 8.13 8.61 10.03
C PHE A 101 6.81 8.45 10.80
N PHE A 102 5.71 8.55 10.10
CA PHE A 102 4.37 8.34 10.66
C PHE A 102 3.88 6.94 10.32
N VAL A 103 3.13 6.35 11.24
CA VAL A 103 2.37 5.11 11.01
C VAL A 103 1.01 5.21 11.67
N GLN A 104 -0.03 4.68 11.05
CA GLN A 104 -1.27 4.36 11.74
C GLN A 104 -1.14 3.00 12.40
N LYS A 105 -1.58 2.89 13.66
CA LYS A 105 -1.51 1.62 14.37
C LYS A 105 -2.51 0.64 13.75
N PRO A 106 -2.04 -0.48 13.20
CA PRO A 106 -2.93 -1.56 12.75
C PRO A 106 -3.70 -2.17 13.93
N GLU A 107 -4.78 -2.87 13.65
CA GLU A 107 -5.65 -3.41 14.71
C GLU A 107 -4.91 -4.40 15.62
N LEU A 108 -4.16 -5.32 15.04
CA LEU A 108 -3.52 -6.43 15.75
C LEU A 108 -2.03 -6.23 16.05
N VAL A 109 -1.45 -5.06 15.71
CA VAL A 109 -0.02 -4.78 15.90
C VAL A 109 0.17 -3.72 16.98
N ASP A 110 0.81 -4.10 18.08
CA ASP A 110 1.03 -3.21 19.23
C ASP A 110 2.40 -2.54 19.28
N ALA A 111 3.33 -2.97 18.44
CA ALA A 111 4.68 -2.42 18.41
C ALA A 111 5.35 -2.59 17.05
N ILE A 112 6.34 -1.76 16.78
CA ILE A 112 7.30 -1.95 15.70
C ILE A 112 8.60 -2.44 16.33
N THR A 113 9.13 -3.56 15.83
CA THR A 113 10.41 -4.10 16.25
C THR A 113 11.49 -3.80 15.21
N PHE A 114 12.51 -3.05 15.60
CA PHE A 114 13.67 -2.76 14.76
C PHE A 114 14.77 -3.81 15.01
N GLN A 115 14.94 -4.72 14.07
CA GLN A 115 15.97 -5.76 14.17
C GLN A 115 17.36 -5.20 13.82
N PRO A 116 18.43 -5.55 14.56
CA PRO A 116 19.80 -5.07 14.28
C PRO A 116 20.31 -5.40 12.88
N ALA A 117 19.74 -6.40 12.22
CA ALA A 117 20.10 -6.80 10.86
C ALA A 117 19.81 -5.71 9.81
N GLY A 118 18.83 -4.83 10.08
CA GLY A 118 18.49 -3.71 9.18
C GLY A 118 19.49 -2.55 9.18
N ARG A 119 20.47 -2.53 10.09
CA ARG A 119 21.46 -1.45 10.21
C ARG A 119 22.47 -1.50 9.08
N GLN A 120 22.69 -0.37 8.43
CA GLN A 120 23.63 -0.22 7.32
C GLN A 120 24.52 1.00 7.51
N ILE A 121 25.78 0.90 7.07
CA ILE A 121 26.72 2.03 7.08
C ILE A 121 26.44 2.97 5.93
N ASN A 122 26.08 2.42 4.78
CA ASN A 122 25.75 3.15 3.56
C ASN A 122 24.28 2.86 3.17
N LYS A 123 23.67 3.75 2.41
CA LYS A 123 22.35 3.53 1.81
C LYS A 123 22.49 2.49 0.68
N THR A 124 22.61 1.21 1.06
CA THR A 124 22.75 0.10 0.10
C THR A 124 21.56 -0.82 0.26
N ILE A 125 20.98 -1.21 -0.85
CA ILE A 125 19.86 -2.16 -0.90
C ILE A 125 20.40 -3.48 -1.46
N ASP A 126 20.15 -4.59 -0.78
CA ASP A 126 20.45 -5.92 -1.30
C ASP A 126 19.32 -6.37 -2.24
N HIS A 127 19.49 -6.04 -3.52
CA HIS A 127 18.53 -6.39 -4.56
C HIS A 127 18.31 -7.90 -4.73
N SER A 128 19.29 -8.73 -4.40
CA SER A 128 19.17 -10.19 -4.53
C SER A 128 18.23 -10.78 -3.47
N ALA A 129 18.35 -10.30 -2.25
CA ALA A 129 17.47 -10.68 -1.15
C ALA A 129 16.02 -10.23 -1.43
N LEU A 130 15.82 -9.04 -2.00
CA LEU A 130 14.52 -8.49 -2.35
C LEU A 130 13.80 -9.27 -3.45
N ALA A 131 14.50 -9.67 -4.51
CA ALA A 131 13.93 -10.49 -5.56
C ALA A 131 13.39 -11.84 -5.04
N MET A 132 14.14 -12.49 -4.13
CA MET A 132 13.71 -13.72 -3.48
C MET A 132 12.49 -13.52 -2.57
N ARG A 133 12.41 -12.39 -1.88
CA ARG A 133 11.31 -12.03 -0.97
C ARG A 133 10.02 -11.73 -1.73
N ARG A 134 10.10 -10.93 -2.80
CA ARG A 134 8.97 -10.67 -3.70
C ARG A 134 8.43 -11.97 -4.31
N ALA A 135 9.32 -12.87 -4.75
CA ALA A 135 8.95 -14.17 -5.27
C ALA A 135 8.31 -15.09 -4.22
N ALA A 136 8.74 -15.05 -2.97
CA ALA A 136 8.14 -15.82 -1.89
C ALA A 136 6.75 -15.28 -1.49
N ARG A 137 6.59 -13.96 -1.44
CA ARG A 137 5.33 -13.30 -1.09
C ARG A 137 4.30 -13.39 -2.21
N SER A 138 4.70 -13.22 -3.47
CA SER A 138 3.80 -13.36 -4.62
C SER A 138 3.22 -14.77 -4.78
N LYS A 139 3.86 -15.79 -4.20
CA LYS A 139 3.30 -17.14 -4.14
C LYS A 139 2.23 -17.32 -3.06
N GLN A 140 2.23 -16.52 -2.02
CA GLN A 140 1.25 -16.60 -0.92
C GLN A 140 0.02 -15.74 -1.14
N VAL A 141 0.18 -14.57 -1.76
CA VAL A 141 -0.91 -13.63 -2.03
C VAL A 141 -0.70 -13.06 -3.42
N GLN A 142 -1.69 -13.24 -4.31
CA GLN A 142 -1.66 -12.60 -5.63
C GLN A 142 -1.98 -11.11 -5.46
N ARG A 143 -0.98 -10.32 -5.16
CA ARG A 143 -1.05 -8.87 -5.12
C ARG A 143 -0.45 -8.30 -6.39
N LYS A 144 -1.13 -7.33 -6.99
CA LYS A 144 -0.66 -6.58 -8.15
C LYS A 144 -0.66 -5.10 -7.82
N LEU A 145 0.42 -4.43 -8.16
CA LEU A 145 0.68 -3.05 -7.77
C LEU A 145 0.72 -2.12 -8.98
N VAL A 146 0.15 -0.92 -8.77
CA VAL A 146 0.26 0.21 -9.69
C VAL A 146 0.68 1.44 -8.91
N ASP A 147 1.78 2.07 -9.30
CA ASP A 147 2.25 3.34 -8.75
C ASP A 147 1.98 4.44 -9.76
N VAL A 148 1.16 5.43 -9.36
CA VAL A 148 0.79 6.58 -10.18
C VAL A 148 1.48 7.83 -9.65
N ALA A 149 2.11 8.57 -10.53
CA ALA A 149 2.79 9.82 -10.24
C ALA A 149 2.04 11.02 -10.83
N LEU A 150 1.99 12.11 -10.08
CA LEU A 150 1.57 13.43 -10.54
C LEU A 150 2.74 14.40 -10.44
N THR A 151 3.14 14.99 -11.57
CA THR A 151 4.28 15.88 -11.65
C THR A 151 3.87 17.27 -12.14
N CYS A 152 4.44 18.29 -11.50
CA CYS A 152 4.43 19.66 -11.98
C CYS A 152 5.82 20.27 -11.79
N ALA A 153 6.42 20.80 -12.85
CA ALA A 153 7.81 21.27 -12.86
C ALA A 153 8.79 20.18 -12.35
N ASP A 154 9.47 20.44 -11.23
CA ASP A 154 10.45 19.53 -10.62
C ASP A 154 9.90 18.75 -9.42
N ARG A 155 8.60 18.86 -9.14
CA ARG A 155 7.95 18.23 -7.99
C ARG A 155 7.02 17.12 -8.41
N THR A 156 7.13 16.01 -7.70
CA THR A 156 6.34 14.80 -7.95
C THR A 156 5.76 14.27 -6.67
N ASP A 157 4.50 13.91 -6.70
CA ASP A 157 3.83 13.14 -5.66
C ASP A 157 3.32 11.82 -6.23
N ARG A 158 3.01 10.83 -5.37
CA ARG A 158 2.62 9.47 -5.77
C ARG A 158 1.48 8.94 -4.93
N THR A 159 0.71 8.07 -5.57
CA THR A 159 -0.26 7.19 -4.91
C THR A 159 -0.10 5.78 -5.45
N ARG A 160 -0.54 4.79 -4.67
CA ARG A 160 -0.45 3.36 -5.01
C ARG A 160 -1.81 2.69 -4.93
N VAL A 161 -2.13 1.91 -5.96
CA VAL A 161 -3.23 0.94 -5.96
C VAL A 161 -2.65 -0.45 -5.80
N VAL A 162 -3.22 -1.24 -4.91
CA VAL A 162 -2.85 -2.66 -4.74
C VAL A 162 -4.10 -3.52 -4.88
N VAL A 163 -4.15 -4.30 -5.95
CA VAL A 163 -5.23 -5.28 -6.14
C VAL A 163 -4.89 -6.57 -5.42
N ASN A 164 -5.71 -6.93 -4.44
CA ASN A 164 -5.61 -8.12 -3.62
C ASN A 164 -7.00 -8.71 -3.41
N ALA A 165 -7.30 -9.82 -4.07
CA ALA A 165 -8.62 -10.45 -4.01
C ALA A 165 -9.09 -10.86 -2.59
N ASN A 166 -8.18 -10.88 -1.61
CA ASN A 166 -8.49 -11.20 -0.22
C ASN A 166 -8.62 -9.95 0.67
N ALA A 167 -8.39 -8.75 0.15
CA ALA A 167 -8.56 -7.51 0.88
C ALA A 167 -9.99 -6.98 0.77
N SER A 168 -10.39 -6.18 1.75
CA SER A 168 -11.63 -5.37 1.67
C SER A 168 -11.36 -4.10 0.89
N ASP A 169 -12.38 -3.56 0.24
CA ASP A 169 -12.34 -2.22 -0.35
C ASP A 169 -12.61 -1.12 0.70
N ASP A 170 -12.95 -1.50 1.94
CA ASP A 170 -13.02 -0.58 3.09
C ASP A 170 -11.62 -0.30 3.63
N PHE A 171 -11.40 0.90 4.14
CA PHE A 171 -10.13 1.30 4.74
C PHE A 171 -9.66 0.34 5.84
N CYS A 172 -8.39 -0.09 5.76
CA CYS A 172 -7.75 -0.96 6.74
C CYS A 172 -6.29 -0.53 6.97
N ALA A 173 -5.97 -0.05 8.17
CA ALA A 173 -4.63 0.43 8.52
C ALA A 173 -3.52 -0.63 8.43
N ASP A 174 -3.84 -1.92 8.29
CA ASP A 174 -2.88 -2.99 8.04
C ASP A 174 -2.30 -2.94 6.62
N ASN A 175 -3.06 -2.40 5.66
CA ASN A 175 -2.74 -2.45 4.22
C ASN A 175 -2.75 -1.07 3.56
N ASP A 176 -3.59 -0.16 4.06
CA ASP A 176 -3.81 1.17 3.50
C ASP A 176 -2.98 2.24 4.20
N ALA A 177 -2.77 3.34 3.48
CA ALA A 177 -2.22 4.55 4.07
C ALA A 177 -3.09 5.76 3.69
N VAL A 178 -3.60 6.46 4.69
CA VAL A 178 -4.28 7.74 4.48
C VAL A 178 -3.29 8.73 3.86
N LYS A 179 -3.75 9.53 2.90
CA LYS A 179 -2.95 10.59 2.29
C LYS A 179 -2.69 11.71 3.30
N MET A 180 -1.44 11.87 3.70
CA MET A 180 -1.00 13.05 4.43
C MET A 180 -0.75 14.19 3.45
N MET A 181 -1.57 15.24 3.51
CA MET A 181 -1.46 16.38 2.60
C MET A 181 -0.31 17.30 2.98
N ALA A 182 0.41 17.79 1.96
CA ALA A 182 1.45 18.81 2.10
C ALA A 182 1.10 20.00 1.20
N TYR A 183 0.91 21.18 1.81
CA TYR A 183 0.44 22.39 1.11
C TYR A 183 1.58 23.34 0.68
N GLU A 184 2.79 22.80 0.49
CA GLU A 184 3.98 23.60 0.17
C GLU A 184 4.28 23.71 -1.35
N GLY A 185 3.23 23.81 -2.17
CA GLY A 185 3.38 24.01 -3.63
C GLY A 185 3.78 22.75 -4.39
N THR A 186 3.64 21.56 -3.81
CA THR A 186 3.76 20.27 -4.50
C THR A 186 2.37 19.77 -4.87
N PRO A 187 2.12 19.33 -6.12
CA PRO A 187 0.86 18.70 -6.46
C PRO A 187 0.69 17.44 -5.62
N GLN A 188 -0.54 17.15 -5.20
CA GLN A 188 -0.84 15.96 -4.41
C GLN A 188 -1.77 15.06 -5.19
N ILE A 189 -1.48 13.75 -5.22
CA ILE A 189 -2.33 12.73 -5.81
C ILE A 189 -2.69 11.66 -4.79
N TYR A 190 -3.91 11.17 -4.85
CA TYR A 190 -4.43 10.12 -3.98
C TYR A 190 -5.49 9.31 -4.72
N THR A 191 -5.78 8.13 -4.22
CA THR A 191 -6.96 7.36 -4.61
C THR A 191 -8.12 7.70 -3.69
N ILE A 192 -9.34 7.56 -4.17
CA ILE A 192 -10.57 7.81 -3.43
C ILE A 192 -11.24 6.47 -3.14
N ALA A 193 -11.44 6.15 -1.86
CA ALA A 193 -12.16 4.98 -1.39
C ALA A 193 -13.29 5.44 -0.44
N GLY A 194 -14.51 5.51 -0.96
CA GLY A 194 -15.63 6.10 -0.21
C GLY A 194 -15.39 7.58 0.11
N ALA A 195 -15.18 7.90 1.38
CA ALA A 195 -14.84 9.25 1.85
C ALA A 195 -13.33 9.44 2.09
N ASP A 196 -12.52 8.40 1.87
CA ASP A 196 -11.12 8.35 2.23
C ASP A 196 -10.22 8.75 1.06
N GLN A 197 -9.20 9.57 1.37
CA GLN A 197 -8.12 9.93 0.46
C GLN A 197 -6.90 9.09 0.85
N LEU A 198 -6.47 8.19 -0.04
CA LEU A 198 -5.44 7.20 0.28
C LEU A 198 -4.17 7.40 -0.56
N ALA A 199 -3.02 7.34 0.10
CA ALA A 199 -1.71 7.27 -0.54
C ALA A 199 -1.35 5.82 -0.95
N VAL A 200 -1.88 4.83 -0.22
CA VAL A 200 -1.87 3.40 -0.58
C VAL A 200 -3.28 2.88 -0.38
N ASN A 201 -3.84 2.26 -1.39
CA ASN A 201 -5.18 1.72 -1.41
C ASN A 201 -5.11 0.24 -1.84
N GLU A 202 -5.23 -0.67 -0.88
CA GLU A 202 -5.25 -2.11 -1.12
C GLU A 202 -6.67 -2.65 -0.96
N GLY A 203 -7.23 -3.15 -2.04
CA GLY A 203 -8.57 -3.69 -2.08
C GLY A 203 -8.72 -4.80 -3.10
N ALA A 204 -9.89 -5.44 -3.11
CA ALA A 204 -10.26 -6.40 -4.14
C ALA A 204 -10.52 -5.72 -5.49
N HIS A 205 -11.01 -4.47 -5.47
CA HIS A 205 -11.31 -3.64 -6.63
C HIS A 205 -12.04 -4.43 -7.74
N CYS A 206 -13.10 -5.15 -7.32
CA CYS A 206 -13.81 -6.11 -8.18
C CYS A 206 -14.49 -5.47 -9.40
N ASP A 207 -14.71 -4.16 -9.39
CA ASP A 207 -15.26 -3.39 -10.53
C ASP A 207 -14.19 -3.02 -11.56
N GLY A 208 -12.90 -3.26 -11.26
CA GLY A 208 -11.78 -2.94 -12.14
C GLY A 208 -11.57 -1.44 -12.31
N SER A 209 -11.94 -0.63 -11.32
CA SER A 209 -11.80 0.82 -11.36
C SER A 209 -11.37 1.42 -10.03
N VAL A 210 -10.59 2.51 -10.08
CA VAL A 210 -10.19 3.32 -8.92
C VAL A 210 -10.20 4.79 -9.30
N ALA A 211 -10.96 5.59 -8.56
CA ALA A 211 -10.99 7.04 -8.74
C ALA A 211 -9.70 7.69 -8.21
N LEU A 212 -9.19 8.66 -8.95
CA LEU A 212 -8.05 9.49 -8.56
C LEU A 212 -8.52 10.88 -8.16
N GLY A 213 -8.07 11.34 -7.01
CA GLY A 213 -8.22 12.71 -6.56
C GLY A 213 -6.88 13.43 -6.53
N MET A 214 -6.93 14.76 -6.60
CA MET A 214 -5.74 15.61 -6.64
C MET A 214 -5.97 16.91 -5.88
N TYR A 215 -4.89 17.43 -5.30
CA TYR A 215 -4.79 18.82 -4.91
C TYR A 215 -3.72 19.50 -5.75
N LEU A 216 -4.10 20.56 -6.45
CA LEU A 216 -3.27 21.32 -7.38
C LEU A 216 -2.93 22.66 -6.75
N PRO A 217 -1.63 22.97 -6.52
CA PRO A 217 -1.24 24.14 -5.76
C PRO A 217 -1.25 25.45 -6.57
N ALA A 218 -1.47 25.40 -7.88
CA ALA A 218 -1.46 26.56 -8.78
C ALA A 218 -2.22 26.26 -10.09
N ASP A 219 -2.51 27.32 -10.85
CA ASP A 219 -2.96 27.19 -12.24
C ASP A 219 -1.76 26.84 -13.12
N ASP A 220 -1.62 25.56 -13.52
CA ASP A 220 -0.45 25.07 -14.24
C ASP A 220 -0.78 23.84 -15.12
N ALA A 221 0.25 23.32 -15.77
CA ALA A 221 0.22 22.06 -16.48
C ALA A 221 0.76 20.93 -15.61
N TYR A 222 -0.01 19.86 -15.50
CA TYR A 222 0.28 18.69 -14.68
C TYR A 222 0.40 17.43 -15.54
N THR A 223 1.29 16.52 -15.17
CA THR A 223 1.47 15.26 -15.89
C THR A 223 1.20 14.07 -14.98
N ILE A 224 0.27 13.20 -15.38
CA ILE A 224 0.02 11.90 -14.77
C ILE A 224 0.86 10.86 -15.53
N ALA A 225 1.59 10.04 -14.78
CA ALA A 225 2.35 8.92 -15.32
C ALA A 225 2.22 7.69 -14.41
N VAL A 226 2.49 6.52 -14.94
CA VAL A 226 2.55 5.27 -14.15
C VAL A 226 4.02 4.84 -14.09
N ASP A 227 4.56 4.78 -12.87
CA ASP A 227 5.95 4.37 -12.62
C ASP A 227 6.07 2.84 -12.51
N ARG A 228 5.01 2.18 -12.03
CA ARG A 228 4.90 0.72 -11.93
C ARG A 228 3.50 0.30 -12.35
N ASP A 229 3.41 -0.67 -13.24
CA ASP A 229 2.15 -1.19 -13.74
C ASP A 229 2.19 -2.72 -13.85
N GLU A 230 1.56 -3.41 -12.90
CA GLU A 230 1.39 -4.86 -12.91
C GLU A 230 -0.02 -5.29 -13.38
N LEU A 231 -0.88 -4.31 -13.72
CA LEU A 231 -2.28 -4.52 -14.08
C LEU A 231 -2.59 -4.19 -15.54
N GLY A 232 -1.76 -3.38 -16.23
CA GLY A 232 -2.07 -2.82 -17.54
C GLY A 232 -3.17 -1.77 -17.44
N VAL A 233 -3.01 -0.80 -16.53
CA VAL A 233 -4.03 0.21 -16.26
C VAL A 233 -4.20 1.18 -17.42
N LYS A 234 -5.42 1.68 -17.58
CA LYS A 234 -5.78 2.76 -18.47
C LYS A 234 -6.26 3.95 -17.66
N LEU A 235 -5.92 5.14 -18.13
CA LEU A 235 -6.39 6.38 -17.53
C LEU A 235 -7.62 6.89 -18.30
N LEU A 236 -8.66 7.22 -17.58
CA LEU A 236 -9.83 7.93 -18.15
C LEU A 236 -9.83 9.38 -17.67
N ASP A 237 -9.97 10.33 -18.58
CA ASP A 237 -10.22 11.75 -18.32
C ASP A 237 -11.71 12.03 -18.65
N TYR A 238 -12.52 12.30 -17.65
CA TYR A 238 -13.99 12.39 -17.77
C TYR A 238 -14.61 11.20 -18.51
N GLY A 239 -14.12 9.99 -18.23
CA GLY A 239 -14.61 8.76 -18.85
C GLY A 239 -14.07 8.46 -20.26
N VAL A 240 -13.19 9.28 -20.80
CA VAL A 240 -12.52 9.06 -22.09
C VAL A 240 -11.10 8.56 -21.87
N GLU A 241 -10.76 7.42 -22.49
CA GLU A 241 -9.41 6.84 -22.40
C GLU A 241 -8.38 7.78 -23.01
N VAL A 242 -7.28 8.04 -22.26
CA VAL A 242 -6.15 8.86 -22.67
C VAL A 242 -4.84 8.08 -22.53
N GLU A 243 -3.86 8.39 -23.38
CA GLU A 243 -2.55 7.74 -23.31
C GLU A 243 -1.68 8.36 -22.20
N MET A 244 -0.99 7.53 -21.45
CA MET A 244 -0.03 7.96 -20.43
C MET A 244 1.42 7.92 -20.98
N PRO A 245 2.31 8.85 -20.58
CA PRO A 245 2.07 9.97 -19.66
C PRO A 245 1.11 11.03 -20.25
N TYR A 246 0.16 11.47 -19.45
CA TYR A 246 -0.88 12.41 -19.86
C TYR A 246 -0.69 13.77 -19.21
N THR A 247 -0.59 14.83 -20.03
CA THR A 247 -0.46 16.21 -19.56
C THR A 247 -1.75 16.98 -19.76
N PHE A 248 -2.20 17.65 -18.71
CA PHE A 248 -3.41 18.48 -18.71
C PHE A 248 -3.16 19.80 -17.99
N SER A 249 -3.92 20.83 -18.33
CA SER A 249 -3.93 22.09 -17.58
C SER A 249 -5.13 22.14 -16.67
N ALA A 250 -4.95 22.68 -15.47
CA ALA A 250 -6.01 22.85 -14.51
C ALA A 250 -5.73 24.06 -13.60
N ALA A 251 -6.82 24.58 -13.01
CA ALA A 251 -6.77 25.64 -12.01
C ALA A 251 -6.35 25.07 -10.64
N GLU A 252 -5.86 25.97 -9.77
CA GLU A 252 -5.59 25.66 -8.37
C GLU A 252 -6.83 25.09 -7.65
N GLY A 253 -6.66 24.09 -6.81
CA GLY A 253 -7.70 23.51 -5.98
C GLY A 253 -7.74 22.00 -5.96
N TYR A 254 -8.83 21.46 -5.40
CA TYR A 254 -9.13 20.04 -5.38
C TYR A 254 -9.81 19.60 -6.68
N MET A 255 -9.49 18.39 -7.13
CA MET A 255 -10.05 17.77 -8.33
C MET A 255 -10.26 16.27 -8.07
N ASP A 256 -11.48 15.88 -7.71
CA ASP A 256 -11.80 14.53 -7.25
C ASP A 256 -12.71 13.74 -8.20
N ASP A 257 -13.23 14.36 -9.26
CA ASP A 257 -14.26 13.81 -10.13
C ASP A 257 -13.86 13.65 -11.62
N ARG A 258 -12.58 13.87 -11.93
CA ARG A 258 -12.10 13.91 -13.30
C ARG A 258 -11.46 12.61 -13.77
N PHE A 259 -10.55 12.05 -12.98
CA PHE A 259 -9.70 10.95 -13.40
C PHE A 259 -10.07 9.62 -12.74
N THR A 260 -10.04 8.57 -13.55
CA THR A 260 -10.26 7.19 -13.09
C THR A 260 -9.22 6.27 -13.72
N LEU A 261 -8.61 5.41 -12.92
CA LEU A 261 -7.85 4.26 -13.42
C LEU A 261 -8.81 3.11 -13.68
N THR A 262 -8.64 2.40 -14.79
CA THR A 262 -9.37 1.17 -15.08
C THR A 262 -8.41 0.05 -15.44
N PHE A 263 -8.76 -1.19 -15.13
CA PHE A 263 -7.99 -2.40 -15.41
C PHE A 263 -8.92 -3.61 -15.51
N GLU A 264 -8.40 -4.74 -15.99
CA GLU A 264 -9.18 -5.98 -15.97
C GLU A 264 -9.47 -6.37 -14.52
N ALA A 265 -10.76 -6.40 -14.17
CA ALA A 265 -11.21 -6.82 -12.85
C ALA A 265 -10.60 -8.20 -12.52
N PRO A 266 -10.11 -8.40 -11.30
CA PRO A 266 -9.65 -9.72 -10.90
C PRO A 266 -10.83 -10.68 -11.05
N THR A 267 -10.65 -11.70 -11.89
CA THR A 267 -11.64 -12.78 -11.94
C THR A 267 -11.70 -13.38 -10.54
N THR A 268 -12.78 -13.11 -9.81
CA THR A 268 -13.09 -13.84 -8.60
C THR A 268 -13.24 -15.29 -9.02
N GLY A 269 -12.13 -16.02 -8.90
CA GLY A 269 -12.02 -17.35 -9.47
C GLY A 269 -12.89 -18.35 -8.75
N ILE A 270 -14.14 -18.43 -9.17
CA ILE A 270 -14.66 -19.77 -9.41
C ILE A 270 -13.92 -20.20 -10.68
N ASN A 271 -12.74 -20.80 -10.51
CA ASN A 271 -12.19 -21.63 -11.57
C ASN A 271 -13.29 -22.62 -11.90
N ILE A 272 -13.99 -22.36 -12.99
CA ILE A 272 -14.68 -23.44 -13.69
C ILE A 272 -13.53 -24.36 -14.03
N VAL A 273 -13.31 -25.38 -13.20
CA VAL A 273 -12.46 -26.49 -13.55
C VAL A 273 -12.99 -26.89 -14.92
N ALA A 274 -12.17 -26.69 -15.97
CA ALA A 274 -12.49 -27.16 -17.29
C ALA A 274 -12.80 -28.63 -17.08
N THR A 275 -14.07 -28.97 -17.08
CA THR A 275 -14.52 -30.33 -16.93
C THR A 275 -13.98 -31.03 -18.15
N ASP A 276 -13.09 -31.99 -17.92
CA ASP A 276 -12.76 -32.96 -18.96
C ASP A 276 -14.06 -33.38 -19.65
N ALA A 277 -14.05 -33.39 -20.96
CA ALA A 277 -15.23 -33.68 -21.80
C ALA A 277 -15.92 -35.04 -21.47
N ASP A 278 -15.30 -35.84 -20.62
CA ASP A 278 -15.81 -37.14 -20.14
C ASP A 278 -16.64 -37.05 -18.84
N ALA A 279 -16.73 -35.88 -18.17
CA ALA A 279 -17.51 -35.71 -16.94
C ALA A 279 -19.00 -35.41 -17.18
N ASP A 280 -19.43 -35.21 -18.41
CA ASP A 280 -20.72 -34.64 -18.78
C ASP A 280 -21.93 -35.57 -18.52
N ASN A 281 -21.72 -36.81 -18.14
CA ASN A 281 -22.80 -37.77 -17.83
C ASN A 281 -22.98 -38.06 -16.35
N ALA A 282 -22.23 -37.40 -15.47
CA ALA A 282 -22.37 -37.62 -14.04
C ALA A 282 -23.69 -37.03 -13.51
N ILE A 283 -24.37 -37.82 -12.68
CA ILE A 283 -25.63 -37.43 -12.03
C ILE A 283 -25.34 -37.02 -10.60
N TYR A 284 -25.84 -35.86 -10.19
CA TYR A 284 -25.69 -35.35 -8.83
C TYR A 284 -27.05 -35.13 -8.16
N THR A 285 -27.12 -35.38 -6.87
CA THR A 285 -28.24 -34.95 -6.05
C THR A 285 -28.17 -33.45 -5.78
N ILE A 286 -29.25 -32.85 -5.30
CA ILE A 286 -29.32 -31.40 -5.05
C ILE A 286 -28.32 -30.92 -3.96
N ASP A 287 -27.85 -31.84 -3.09
CA ASP A 287 -26.83 -31.63 -2.08
C ASP A 287 -25.39 -31.89 -2.60
N GLY A 288 -25.22 -32.03 -3.93
CA GLY A 288 -23.91 -32.14 -4.59
C GLY A 288 -23.29 -33.52 -4.55
N ARG A 289 -23.95 -34.56 -4.08
CA ARG A 289 -23.43 -35.94 -4.09
C ARG A 289 -23.58 -36.59 -5.45
N ARG A 290 -22.51 -37.15 -5.98
CA ARG A 290 -22.53 -37.94 -7.21
C ARG A 290 -23.26 -39.26 -6.96
N VAL A 291 -24.18 -39.60 -7.86
CA VAL A 291 -24.94 -40.88 -7.83
C VAL A 291 -24.83 -41.59 -9.18
N ASN A 292 -24.86 -42.92 -9.15
CA ASN A 292 -24.70 -43.72 -10.36
C ASN A 292 -26.06 -43.98 -11.08
N SER A 293 -27.17 -43.60 -10.50
CA SER A 293 -28.50 -43.74 -11.10
C SER A 293 -29.54 -42.83 -10.44
N THR A 294 -30.62 -42.52 -11.14
CA THR A 294 -31.81 -41.80 -10.65
C THR A 294 -32.92 -42.76 -10.19
N ALA A 295 -32.57 -43.86 -9.53
CA ALA A 295 -33.53 -44.91 -9.19
C ALA A 295 -34.55 -44.53 -8.08
N LYS A 296 -34.27 -43.49 -7.30
CA LYS A 296 -35.19 -42.98 -6.25
C LYS A 296 -35.92 -41.73 -6.71
N LYS A 297 -37.14 -41.50 -6.22
CA LYS A 297 -37.83 -40.24 -6.44
C LYS A 297 -37.03 -39.09 -5.82
N GLY A 298 -36.74 -38.07 -6.63
CA GLY A 298 -35.96 -36.92 -6.17
C GLY A 298 -35.60 -35.96 -7.31
N ILE A 299 -34.87 -34.89 -6.95
CA ILE A 299 -34.32 -33.94 -7.89
C ILE A 299 -32.84 -34.24 -8.07
N TYR A 300 -32.42 -34.32 -9.31
CA TYR A 300 -31.05 -34.59 -9.72
C TYR A 300 -30.56 -33.52 -10.71
N ILE A 301 -29.27 -33.38 -10.84
CA ILE A 301 -28.60 -32.50 -11.82
C ILE A 301 -27.74 -33.39 -12.70
N GLN A 302 -27.93 -33.34 -14.01
CA GLN A 302 -27.09 -33.97 -15.01
C GLN A 302 -26.92 -33.04 -16.20
N ASN A 303 -25.71 -32.90 -16.69
CA ASN A 303 -25.39 -31.97 -17.80
C ASN A 303 -25.94 -30.56 -17.57
N HIS A 304 -25.76 -30.03 -16.36
CA HIS A 304 -26.27 -28.71 -15.93
C HIS A 304 -27.81 -28.55 -16.01
N LYS A 305 -28.55 -29.65 -16.22
CA LYS A 305 -30.02 -29.65 -16.28
C LYS A 305 -30.63 -30.35 -15.08
N LYS A 306 -31.71 -29.79 -14.56
CA LYS A 306 -32.53 -30.39 -13.50
C LYS A 306 -33.33 -31.55 -14.05
N ILE A 307 -33.23 -32.72 -13.42
CA ILE A 307 -34.04 -33.92 -13.68
C ILE A 307 -34.90 -34.16 -12.43
N VAL A 308 -36.20 -34.34 -12.62
CA VAL A 308 -37.13 -34.70 -11.56
C VAL A 308 -37.65 -36.13 -11.86
N LYS A 309 -37.55 -37.03 -10.86
CA LYS A 309 -38.04 -38.39 -10.94
C LYS A 309 -39.01 -38.71 -9.80
#